data_4d12980eff06571eb418dec059d83ae0
#
_entry.id   4d12980eff06571eb418dec059d83ae0
#
_cell.length_a   1.000
_cell.length_b   1.000
_cell.length_c   1.000
_cell.angle_alpha   90.00
_cell.angle_beta   90.00
_cell.angle_gamma   90.00
#
_symmetry.space_group_name_H-M   'P 1'
#
loop_
_entity.id
_entity.type
_entity.pdbx_description
1 polymer ?
#
loop_
_entity_poly.entity_id
_entity_poly.type
_entity_poly.pdbx_seq_one_letter_code
_entity_poly.pdbx_strand_id
1 'polypeptide(L)'
;NQQEVQARQQFQTVARRVEAALAAGGGDWLDPDHPGGSHPGTADLVFVPYVERMNASLAYFKGFALRQEHPGIDRWFNALEQLATYRGTQSDVHTHSHDLPPQMGGCWSNGSPEQQAMALAVDQGVGLAELETAWSAERTDDGVTFSERALERVVRHRSASMARNPLGAACDQPVRAA
;
A
#
# COMPACT_ATOMS: atom_id res chain seq x y z
N ASN A 1 23.63 -8.57 9.06
CA ASN A 1 23.94 -9.34 7.85
C ASN A 1 24.47 -8.40 6.77
N GLN A 2 25.63 -8.70 6.21
CA GLN A 2 26.31 -7.83 5.25
C GLN A 2 25.48 -7.60 3.96
N GLN A 3 24.75 -8.62 3.53
CA GLN A 3 23.84 -8.54 2.37
C GLN A 3 22.68 -7.56 2.59
N GLU A 4 22.13 -7.51 3.80
CA GLU A 4 21.06 -6.58 4.13
C GLU A 4 21.54 -5.12 4.15
N VAL A 5 22.73 -4.87 4.69
CA VAL A 5 23.35 -3.54 4.66
C VAL A 5 23.56 -3.07 3.23
N GLN A 6 24.06 -3.94 2.36
CA GLN A 6 24.27 -3.62 0.95
C GLN A 6 22.95 -3.38 0.22
N ALA A 7 21.93 -4.23 0.45
CA ALA A 7 20.61 -4.05 -0.14
C ALA A 7 19.96 -2.72 0.31
N ARG A 8 20.07 -2.37 1.60
CA ARG A 8 19.59 -1.09 2.13
C ARG A 8 20.30 0.10 1.47
N GLN A 9 21.61 0.03 1.28
CA GLN A 9 22.36 1.10 0.60
C GLN A 9 21.94 1.27 -0.88
N GLN A 10 21.75 0.16 -1.58
CA GLN A 10 21.25 0.18 -2.96
C GLN A 10 19.84 0.78 -3.02
N PHE A 11 18.95 0.33 -2.15
CA PHE A 11 17.59 0.87 -2.04
C PHE A 11 17.60 2.39 -1.81
N GLN A 12 18.35 2.87 -0.81
CA GLN A 12 18.46 4.30 -0.51
C GLN A 12 19.02 5.10 -1.68
N THR A 13 19.90 4.51 -2.48
CA THR A 13 20.45 5.16 -3.68
C THR A 13 19.35 5.32 -4.74
N VAL A 14 18.51 4.31 -4.93
CA VAL A 14 17.35 4.38 -5.86
C VAL A 14 16.29 5.35 -5.35
N ALA A 15 15.93 5.28 -4.07
CA ALA A 15 14.94 6.17 -3.47
C ALA A 15 15.34 7.65 -3.61
N ARG A 16 16.61 7.99 -3.38
CA ARG A 16 17.13 9.35 -3.62
C ARG A 16 17.03 9.80 -5.07
N ARG A 17 17.16 8.88 -6.03
CA ARG A 17 16.97 9.22 -7.45
C ARG A 17 15.49 9.50 -7.77
N VAL A 18 14.58 8.77 -7.16
CA VAL A 18 13.14 9.05 -7.26
C VAL A 18 12.82 10.41 -6.65
N GLU A 19 13.34 10.71 -5.45
CA GLU A 19 13.21 12.02 -4.83
C GLU A 19 13.70 13.16 -5.73
N ALA A 20 14.87 12.97 -6.35
CA ALA A 20 15.43 13.96 -7.27
C ALA A 20 14.57 14.12 -8.54
N ALA A 21 13.99 13.04 -9.07
CA ALA A 21 13.10 13.10 -10.22
C ALA A 21 11.80 13.84 -9.88
N LEU A 22 11.19 13.55 -8.74
CA LEU A 22 10.02 14.26 -8.24
C LEU A 22 10.31 15.76 -8.05
N ALA A 23 11.46 16.10 -7.46
CA ALA A 23 11.85 17.50 -7.28
C ALA A 23 12.06 18.23 -8.62
N ALA A 24 12.65 17.57 -9.61
CA ALA A 24 12.85 18.12 -10.95
C ALA A 24 11.51 18.31 -11.72
N GLY A 25 10.54 17.43 -11.50
CA GLY A 25 9.19 17.52 -12.06
C GLY A 25 8.25 18.54 -11.41
N GLY A 26 8.73 19.31 -10.44
CA GLY A 26 7.92 20.32 -9.74
C GLY A 26 7.21 19.80 -8.49
N GLY A 27 7.44 18.54 -8.12
CA GLY A 27 7.17 18.04 -6.77
C GLY A 27 6.13 16.94 -6.63
N ASP A 28 5.04 16.95 -7.36
CA ASP A 28 3.95 15.99 -7.12
C ASP A 28 3.98 14.79 -8.08
N TRP A 29 4.59 14.93 -9.25
CA TRP A 29 4.57 13.90 -10.28
C TRP A 29 5.96 13.60 -10.84
N LEU A 30 6.14 12.35 -11.33
CA LEU A 30 7.39 11.88 -11.94
C LEU A 30 7.58 12.32 -13.39
N ASP A 31 6.58 12.97 -13.99
CA ASP A 31 6.63 13.36 -15.39
C ASP A 31 7.53 14.61 -15.60
N PRO A 32 8.72 14.46 -16.18
CA PRO A 32 9.63 15.57 -16.43
C PRO A 32 9.18 16.48 -17.58
N ASP A 33 8.29 16.00 -18.47
CA ASP A 33 7.84 16.74 -19.65
C ASP A 33 6.69 17.70 -19.31
N HIS A 34 6.05 17.48 -18.14
CA HIS A 34 4.97 18.33 -17.63
C HIS A 34 5.23 18.76 -16.18
N PRO A 35 6.30 19.53 -15.90
CA PRO A 35 6.62 19.95 -14.55
C PRO A 35 5.49 20.83 -13.97
N GLY A 36 5.03 20.48 -12.77
CA GLY A 36 3.90 21.13 -12.12
C GLY A 36 2.53 20.80 -12.72
N GLY A 37 2.44 19.70 -13.46
CA GLY A 37 1.16 19.17 -13.97
C GLY A 37 0.16 18.91 -12.84
N SER A 38 -1.14 19.09 -13.12
CA SER A 38 -2.22 18.87 -12.15
C SER A 38 -2.64 17.39 -12.02
N HIS A 39 -2.07 16.50 -12.82
CA HIS A 39 -2.45 15.09 -12.90
C HIS A 39 -1.22 14.19 -13.05
N PRO A 40 -1.30 12.91 -12.57
CA PRO A 40 -0.22 11.95 -12.77
C PRO A 40 0.00 11.63 -14.25
N GLY A 41 1.24 11.47 -14.62
CA GLY A 41 1.65 10.99 -15.95
C GLY A 41 1.71 9.47 -16.01
N THR A 42 2.09 8.95 -17.18
CA THR A 42 2.24 7.51 -17.41
C THR A 42 3.28 6.90 -16.46
N ALA A 43 4.37 7.62 -16.18
CA ALA A 43 5.41 7.16 -15.25
C ALA A 43 4.83 6.92 -13.84
N ASP A 44 4.00 7.83 -13.35
CA ASP A 44 3.36 7.71 -12.04
C ASP A 44 2.45 6.49 -11.99
N LEU A 45 1.58 6.31 -12.99
CA LEU A 45 0.62 5.21 -13.05
C LEU A 45 1.29 3.84 -13.17
N VAL A 46 2.40 3.76 -13.88
CA VAL A 46 3.17 2.51 -13.98
C VAL A 46 3.94 2.21 -12.70
N PHE A 47 4.42 3.24 -12.01
CA PHE A 47 5.33 3.06 -10.88
C PHE A 47 4.59 2.85 -9.56
N VAL A 48 3.41 3.45 -9.37
CA VAL A 48 2.68 3.43 -8.10
C VAL A 48 2.41 2.03 -7.53
N PRO A 49 1.97 1.00 -8.28
CA PRO A 49 1.71 -0.32 -7.69
C PRO A 49 2.95 -0.97 -7.07
N TYR A 50 4.13 -0.70 -7.62
CA TYR A 50 5.39 -1.20 -7.09
C TYR A 50 5.79 -0.47 -5.80
N VAL A 51 5.58 0.84 -5.75
CA VAL A 51 5.96 1.64 -4.58
C VAL A 51 5.00 1.42 -3.43
N GLU A 52 3.69 1.24 -3.68
CA GLU A 52 2.72 0.81 -2.67
C GLU A 52 3.14 -0.49 -1.99
N ARG A 53 3.39 -1.51 -2.80
CA ARG A 53 3.83 -2.81 -2.31
C ARG A 53 5.16 -2.72 -1.56
N MET A 54 6.08 -1.91 -2.06
CA MET A 54 7.37 -1.66 -1.42
C MET A 54 7.19 -0.94 -0.08
N ASN A 55 6.32 0.06 0.00
CA ASN A 55 6.01 0.78 1.24
C ASN A 55 5.52 -0.18 2.33
N ALA A 56 4.56 -1.03 2.01
CA ALA A 56 4.03 -2.03 2.94
C ALA A 56 5.10 -3.06 3.36
N SER A 57 5.83 -3.61 2.40
CA SER A 57 6.82 -4.66 2.67
C SER A 57 8.03 -4.16 3.45
N LEU A 58 8.49 -2.95 3.19
CA LEU A 58 9.59 -2.35 3.95
C LEU A 58 9.20 -2.08 5.40
N ALA A 59 8.00 -1.60 5.64
CA ALA A 59 7.48 -1.42 6.99
C ALA A 59 7.37 -2.77 7.71
N TYR A 60 6.67 -3.72 7.13
CA TYR A 60 6.36 -5.01 7.77
C TYR A 60 7.60 -5.90 7.98
N PHE A 61 8.46 -6.05 6.97
CA PHE A 61 9.60 -6.96 7.03
C PHE A 61 10.92 -6.31 7.46
N LYS A 62 11.04 -5.00 7.37
CA LYS A 62 12.31 -4.28 7.62
C LYS A 62 12.23 -3.19 8.68
N GLY A 63 11.03 -2.85 9.15
CA GLY A 63 10.84 -1.76 10.11
C GLY A 63 11.26 -0.41 9.52
N PHE A 64 11.03 -0.21 8.22
CA PHE A 64 11.45 0.99 7.50
C PHE A 64 10.23 1.73 6.96
N ALA A 65 9.97 2.92 7.52
CA ALA A 65 8.87 3.78 7.11
C ALA A 65 9.26 4.62 5.89
N LEU A 66 8.98 4.11 4.67
CA LEU A 66 9.40 4.72 3.42
C LEU A 66 8.98 6.19 3.30
N ARG A 67 7.73 6.49 3.60
CA ARG A 67 7.15 7.83 3.46
C ARG A 67 7.76 8.82 4.46
N GLN A 68 8.09 8.38 5.68
CA GLN A 68 8.75 9.21 6.69
C GLN A 68 10.20 9.55 6.31
N GLU A 69 10.91 8.58 5.77
CA GLU A 69 12.31 8.73 5.38
C GLU A 69 12.49 9.49 4.06
N HIS A 70 11.43 9.55 3.23
CA HIS A 70 11.46 10.13 1.89
C HIS A 70 10.30 11.11 1.66
N PRO A 71 10.45 12.39 2.08
CA PRO A 71 9.37 13.39 2.01
C PRO A 71 8.84 13.67 0.60
N GLY A 72 9.66 13.52 -0.45
CA GLY A 72 9.22 13.67 -1.83
C GLY A 72 8.30 12.52 -2.25
N ILE A 73 8.63 11.28 -1.86
CA ILE A 73 7.77 10.11 -2.08
C ILE A 73 6.47 10.25 -1.27
N ASP A 74 6.54 10.76 -0.04
CA ASP A 74 5.32 11.02 0.75
C ASP A 74 4.42 12.05 0.07
N ARG A 75 4.96 13.17 -0.40
CA ARG A 75 4.20 14.17 -1.15
C ARG A 75 3.56 13.60 -2.40
N TRP A 76 4.28 12.76 -3.15
CA TRP A 76 3.76 12.06 -4.32
C TRP A 76 2.58 11.15 -3.98
N PHE A 77 2.65 10.37 -2.89
CA PHE A 77 1.52 9.59 -2.41
C PHE A 77 0.35 10.47 -1.98
N ASN A 78 0.63 11.55 -1.25
CA ASN A 78 -0.41 12.50 -0.84
C ASN A 78 -1.15 13.10 -2.04
N ALA A 79 -0.45 13.40 -3.14
CA ALA A 79 -1.06 13.88 -4.37
C ALA A 79 -1.92 12.80 -5.05
N LEU A 80 -1.44 11.56 -5.12
CA LEU A 80 -2.22 10.42 -5.62
C LEU A 80 -3.48 10.18 -4.78
N GLU A 81 -3.36 10.25 -3.47
CA GLU A 81 -4.45 10.05 -2.51
C GLU A 81 -5.54 11.15 -2.56
N GLN A 82 -5.30 12.28 -3.24
CA GLN A 82 -6.37 13.24 -3.57
C GLN A 82 -7.26 12.75 -4.73
N LEU A 83 -6.81 11.77 -5.52
CA LEU A 83 -7.55 11.27 -6.65
C LEU A 83 -8.52 10.16 -6.22
N ALA A 84 -9.82 10.38 -6.38
CA ALA A 84 -10.85 9.40 -6.02
C ALA A 84 -10.65 8.05 -6.75
N THR A 85 -10.19 8.08 -8.01
CA THR A 85 -9.87 6.88 -8.80
C THR A 85 -8.72 6.08 -8.19
N TYR A 86 -7.68 6.75 -7.71
CA TYR A 86 -6.55 6.08 -7.06
C TYR A 86 -7.00 5.47 -5.72
N ARG A 87 -7.67 6.22 -4.87
CA ARG A 87 -8.22 5.71 -3.61
C ARG A 87 -9.12 4.50 -3.79
N GLY A 88 -9.91 4.47 -4.85
CA GLY A 88 -10.76 3.33 -5.18
C GLY A 88 -10.03 2.06 -5.62
N THR A 89 -8.74 2.16 -5.93
CA THR A 89 -7.90 1.05 -6.41
C THR A 89 -6.71 0.74 -5.51
N GLN A 90 -6.35 1.66 -4.62
CA GLN A 90 -5.24 1.50 -3.66
C GLN A 90 -5.48 0.26 -2.80
N SER A 91 -4.44 -0.55 -2.58
CA SER A 91 -4.50 -1.69 -1.67
C SER A 91 -4.02 -1.33 -0.26
N ASP A 92 -4.42 -2.08 0.76
CA ASP A 92 -4.01 -1.83 2.14
C ASP A 92 -2.66 -2.48 2.50
N VAL A 93 -2.04 -1.94 3.55
CA VAL A 93 -0.74 -2.39 4.03
C VAL A 93 -0.79 -3.85 4.49
N HIS A 94 -1.86 -4.26 5.17
CA HIS A 94 -2.03 -5.64 5.63
C HIS A 94 -2.09 -6.60 4.45
N THR A 95 -2.93 -6.32 3.46
CA THR A 95 -3.05 -7.14 2.25
C THR A 95 -1.72 -7.24 1.51
N HIS A 96 -1.04 -6.12 1.26
CA HIS A 96 0.27 -6.14 0.60
C HIS A 96 1.33 -6.92 1.38
N SER A 97 1.34 -6.82 2.71
CA SER A 97 2.32 -7.52 3.54
C SER A 97 2.13 -9.04 3.52
N HIS A 98 0.88 -9.49 3.55
CA HIS A 98 0.57 -10.93 3.61
C HIS A 98 0.45 -11.62 2.23
N ASP A 99 0.22 -10.85 1.17
CA ASP A 99 0.17 -11.35 -0.21
C ASP A 99 1.56 -11.57 -0.83
N LEU A 100 2.57 -10.82 -0.38
CA LEU A 100 3.92 -10.89 -0.92
C LEU A 100 4.65 -12.22 -0.68
N PRO A 101 4.66 -12.83 0.53
CA PRO A 101 5.40 -14.06 0.78
C PRO A 101 5.04 -15.21 -0.17
N PRO A 102 3.76 -15.55 -0.42
CA PRO A 102 3.42 -16.61 -1.34
C PRO A 102 3.80 -16.31 -2.79
N GLN A 103 3.82 -15.04 -3.20
CA GLN A 103 4.22 -14.65 -4.55
C GLN A 103 5.73 -14.70 -4.77
N MET A 104 6.50 -14.38 -3.74
CA MET A 104 7.97 -14.26 -3.81
C MET A 104 8.72 -15.51 -3.32
N GLY A 105 8.01 -16.56 -2.91
CA GLY A 105 8.62 -17.74 -2.29
C GLY A 105 9.13 -17.49 -0.87
N GLY A 106 8.65 -16.42 -0.23
CA GLY A 106 8.98 -16.02 1.13
C GLY A 106 9.52 -14.58 1.22
N CYS A 107 9.35 -13.98 2.39
CA CYS A 107 9.93 -12.69 2.74
C CYS A 107 10.66 -12.79 4.07
N TRP A 108 11.81 -12.11 4.20
CA TRP A 108 12.66 -12.21 5.37
C TRP A 108 12.54 -10.98 6.25
N SER A 109 12.06 -11.17 7.47
CA SER A 109 12.10 -10.15 8.52
C SER A 109 13.52 -9.98 9.04
N ASN A 110 13.91 -8.73 9.34
CA ASN A 110 15.24 -8.46 9.91
C ASN A 110 15.29 -8.66 11.43
N GLY A 111 14.11 -8.79 12.09
CA GLY A 111 13.99 -9.05 13.51
C GLY A 111 14.34 -7.86 14.41
N SER A 112 14.46 -6.65 13.87
CA SER A 112 14.71 -5.46 14.68
C SER A 112 13.48 -5.09 15.54
N PRO A 113 13.66 -4.35 16.66
CA PRO A 113 12.54 -3.87 17.46
C PRO A 113 11.52 -3.05 16.65
N GLU A 114 11.99 -2.22 15.74
CA GLU A 114 11.18 -1.39 14.85
C GLU A 114 10.35 -2.27 13.89
N GLN A 115 10.98 -3.29 13.32
CA GLN A 115 10.29 -4.25 12.45
C GLN A 115 9.20 -5.01 13.20
N GLN A 116 9.50 -5.50 14.41
CA GLN A 116 8.54 -6.23 15.22
C GLN A 116 7.36 -5.34 15.63
N ALA A 117 7.61 -4.08 15.98
CA ALA A 117 6.57 -3.13 16.33
C ALA A 117 5.65 -2.82 15.13
N MET A 118 6.23 -2.58 13.95
CA MET A 118 5.46 -2.31 12.74
C MET A 118 4.65 -3.53 12.28
N ALA A 119 5.25 -4.72 12.30
CA ALA A 119 4.54 -5.95 11.96
C ALA A 119 3.36 -6.19 12.90
N LEU A 120 3.57 -6.03 14.21
CA LEU A 120 2.51 -6.18 15.20
C LEU A 120 1.37 -5.18 14.98
N ALA A 121 1.69 -3.92 14.68
CA ALA A 121 0.68 -2.90 14.39
C ALA A 121 -0.18 -3.28 13.17
N VAL A 122 0.45 -3.73 12.09
CA VAL A 122 -0.25 -4.20 10.88
C VAL A 122 -1.14 -5.41 11.22
N ASP A 123 -0.62 -6.42 11.93
CA ASP A 123 -1.36 -7.65 12.25
C ASP A 123 -2.53 -7.42 13.19
N GLN A 124 -2.46 -6.41 14.04
CA GLN A 124 -3.54 -6.02 14.96
C GLN A 124 -4.56 -5.06 14.33
N GLY A 125 -4.34 -4.63 13.09
CA GLY A 125 -5.16 -3.59 12.46
C GLY A 125 -5.06 -2.24 13.20
N VAL A 126 -4.08 -2.11 14.09
CA VAL A 126 -3.69 -0.83 14.68
C VAL A 126 -2.79 -0.20 13.64
N GLY A 127 -3.39 0.60 12.78
CA GLY A 127 -2.72 1.12 11.64
C GLY A 127 -1.36 1.73 11.96
N LEU A 128 -0.48 1.61 11.06
CA LEU A 128 0.63 2.53 10.99
C LEU A 128 -0.04 3.88 10.71
N ALA A 129 -0.35 4.63 11.78
CA ALA A 129 -1.32 5.74 11.78
C ALA A 129 -1.04 6.79 10.67
N GLU A 130 0.17 6.80 10.17
CA GLU A 130 0.65 7.63 9.08
C GLU A 130 0.57 6.92 7.70
N LEU A 131 0.39 5.58 7.67
CA LEU A 131 0.13 4.82 6.45
C LEU A 131 -1.37 4.61 6.20
N GLU A 132 -2.18 4.81 7.23
CA GLU A 132 -3.63 4.55 7.22
C GLU A 132 -4.52 5.78 7.23
N THR A 133 -3.98 6.98 7.39
CA THR A 133 -4.82 8.19 7.43
C THR A 133 -5.69 8.38 6.20
N ALA A 134 -5.31 7.78 5.07
CA ALA A 134 -6.14 7.77 3.87
C ALA A 134 -7.23 6.67 3.87
N TRP A 135 -7.10 5.63 4.69
CA TRP A 135 -7.86 4.38 4.54
C TRP A 135 -9.08 4.23 5.40
N SER A 136 -8.97 4.56 6.69
CA SER A 136 -10.03 4.24 7.66
C SER A 136 -11.05 5.35 7.84
N ALA A 137 -10.74 6.57 7.42
CA ALA A 137 -11.56 7.75 7.72
C ALA A 137 -12.35 8.29 6.52
N GLU A 138 -12.09 7.83 5.30
CA GLU A 138 -12.75 8.39 4.14
C GLU A 138 -14.04 7.65 3.79
N ARG A 139 -15.12 8.42 3.79
CA ARG A 139 -16.39 8.03 3.20
C ARG A 139 -16.31 8.27 1.70
N THR A 140 -16.88 7.37 0.92
CA THR A 140 -17.16 7.60 -0.50
C THR A 140 -18.11 8.81 -0.62
N ASP A 141 -18.22 9.40 -1.81
CA ASP A 141 -19.10 10.57 -2.07
C ASP A 141 -20.56 10.34 -1.66
N ASP A 142 -20.99 9.09 -1.54
CA ASP A 142 -22.31 8.67 -1.06
C ASP A 142 -22.38 8.44 0.47
N GLY A 143 -21.33 8.77 1.21
CA GLY A 143 -21.28 8.66 2.67
C GLY A 143 -21.05 7.23 3.20
N VAL A 144 -20.76 6.27 2.34
CA VAL A 144 -20.46 4.88 2.70
C VAL A 144 -18.96 4.71 2.89
N THR A 145 -18.53 4.02 3.93
CA THR A 145 -17.11 3.69 4.16
C THR A 145 -16.62 2.64 3.16
N PHE A 146 -15.31 2.57 2.94
CA PHE A 146 -14.73 1.51 2.10
C PHE A 146 -15.00 0.11 2.65
N SER A 147 -15.03 -0.05 3.97
CA SER A 147 -15.37 -1.33 4.62
C SER A 147 -16.81 -1.74 4.34
N GLU A 148 -17.75 -0.80 4.44
CA GLU A 148 -19.16 -1.05 4.09
C GLU A 148 -19.32 -1.37 2.61
N ARG A 149 -18.58 -0.70 1.73
CA ARG A 149 -18.57 -0.98 0.29
C ARG A 149 -17.96 -2.35 -0.04
N ALA A 150 -16.89 -2.73 0.63
CA ALA A 150 -16.29 -4.06 0.49
C ALA A 150 -17.28 -5.15 0.96
N LEU A 151 -17.92 -4.96 2.11
CA LEU A 151 -18.93 -5.86 2.62
C LEU A 151 -20.13 -5.98 1.66
N GLU A 152 -20.64 -4.86 1.16
CA GLU A 152 -21.72 -4.86 0.15
C GLU A 152 -21.35 -5.71 -1.07
N ARG A 153 -20.12 -5.57 -1.60
CA ARG A 153 -19.65 -6.37 -2.74
C ARG A 153 -19.56 -7.85 -2.41
N VAL A 154 -19.06 -8.22 -1.24
CA VAL A 154 -19.02 -9.62 -0.79
C VAL A 154 -20.44 -10.21 -0.69
N VAL A 155 -21.34 -9.49 -0.06
CA VAL A 155 -22.74 -9.92 0.08
C VAL A 155 -23.43 -10.04 -1.29
N ARG A 156 -23.27 -9.04 -2.16
CA ARG A 156 -23.86 -9.01 -3.52
C ARG A 156 -23.38 -10.18 -4.39
N HIS A 157 -22.11 -10.52 -4.30
CA HIS A 157 -21.49 -11.58 -5.12
C HIS A 157 -21.31 -12.91 -4.38
N ARG A 158 -21.93 -13.06 -3.21
CA ARG A 158 -21.81 -14.22 -2.33
C ARG A 158 -21.96 -15.55 -3.06
N SER A 159 -23.03 -15.72 -3.83
CA SER A 159 -23.29 -16.99 -4.53
C SER A 159 -22.20 -17.34 -5.54
N ALA A 160 -21.68 -16.35 -6.28
CA ALA A 160 -20.60 -16.56 -7.23
C ALA A 160 -19.27 -16.88 -6.52
N SER A 161 -18.98 -16.19 -5.42
CA SER A 161 -17.80 -16.43 -4.60
C SER A 161 -17.82 -17.81 -3.98
N MET A 162 -18.96 -18.23 -3.46
CA MET A 162 -19.17 -19.57 -2.87
C MET A 162 -19.01 -20.68 -3.91
N ALA A 163 -19.58 -20.51 -5.10
CA ALA A 163 -19.53 -21.51 -6.17
C ALA A 163 -18.10 -21.72 -6.72
N ARG A 164 -17.23 -20.70 -6.62
CA ARG A 164 -15.85 -20.75 -7.13
C ARG A 164 -14.80 -21.07 -6.07
N ASN A 165 -15.17 -21.02 -4.80
CA ASN A 165 -14.24 -21.29 -3.70
C ASN A 165 -14.28 -22.79 -3.36
N PRO A 166 -13.14 -23.52 -3.37
CA PRO A 166 -13.09 -24.93 -2.97
C PRO A 166 -13.57 -25.18 -1.52
N LEU A 167 -13.48 -24.15 -0.67
CA LEU A 167 -13.95 -24.18 0.72
C LEU A 167 -15.33 -23.48 0.88
N GLY A 168 -16.10 -23.35 -0.19
CA GLY A 168 -17.33 -22.58 -0.24
C GLY A 168 -18.28 -22.79 0.94
N ALA A 169 -18.52 -24.02 1.32
CA ALA A 169 -19.39 -24.34 2.47
C ALA A 169 -18.83 -23.82 3.81
N ALA A 170 -17.52 -23.80 3.99
CA ALA A 170 -16.87 -23.26 5.19
C ALA A 170 -16.89 -21.72 5.24
N CYS A 171 -16.91 -21.06 4.08
CA CYS A 171 -16.99 -19.61 3.98
C CYS A 171 -18.42 -19.05 4.07
N ASP A 172 -19.44 -19.89 3.88
CA ASP A 172 -20.84 -19.43 3.85
C ASP A 172 -21.32 -18.88 5.21
N GLN A 173 -20.93 -19.50 6.29
CA GLN A 173 -21.39 -19.12 7.63
C GLN A 173 -20.93 -17.71 8.05
N PRO A 174 -19.67 -17.31 7.90
CA PRO A 174 -19.23 -15.95 8.18
C PRO A 174 -19.94 -14.90 7.31
N VAL A 175 -20.18 -15.21 6.03
CA VAL A 175 -20.86 -14.29 5.09
C VAL A 175 -22.34 -14.14 5.39
N ARG A 176 -23.00 -15.14 6.00
CA ARG A 176 -24.40 -15.04 6.46
C ARG A 176 -24.55 -14.23 7.74
N ALA A 177 -23.50 -14.18 8.56
CA ALA A 177 -23.49 -13.48 9.84
C ALA A 177 -23.17 -11.99 9.73
N ALA A 178 -22.67 -11.54 8.56
CA ALA A 178 -22.34 -10.15 8.25
C ALA A 178 -23.52 -9.44 7.57
#